data_95d33fd6b92ad57f3e60cfa04e4dcf9c
#
_entry.id   95d33fd6b92ad57f3e60cfa04e4dcf9c
#
_cell.length_a   1.000
_cell.length_b   1.000
_cell.length_c   1.000
_cell.angle_alpha   90.00
_cell.angle_beta   90.00
_cell.angle_gamma   90.00
#
_symmetry.space_group_name_H-M   'P 1'
#
loop_
_entity.id
_entity.type
_entity.pdbx_description
1 polymer ?
#
loop_
_entity_poly.entity_id
_entity_poly.type
_entity_poly.pdbx_seq_one_letter_code
_entity_poly.pdbx_strand_id
1 'polypeptide(L)'
;HDIGKIGVPDEVLFKNGPLNDYEWEIMRSHSEIGYRIALESKVLAGVADYILHHHEHWDGNGYPYQLKGHDIPLVCRILSIIDAYDAMINNRPYRSALSSTEAIRELLNDRGRKFQPILVDKFIMYLELTQGVEINWGKIM
;
A
#
# COMPACT_ATOMS: atom_id res chain seq x y z
N HIS A 1 -4.34 -3.18 -8.96
CA HIS A 1 -4.32 -4.03 -7.76
C HIS A 1 -5.66 -4.04 -7.03
N ASP A 2 -6.45 -3.01 -7.16
CA ASP A 2 -7.72 -2.77 -6.45
C ASP A 2 -8.97 -3.35 -7.13
N ILE A 3 -8.84 -4.16 -8.17
CA ILE A 3 -9.97 -4.70 -8.95
C ILE A 3 -10.99 -5.47 -8.06
N GLY A 4 -10.52 -6.08 -6.99
CA GLY A 4 -11.37 -6.83 -6.07
C GLY A 4 -12.32 -5.97 -5.23
N LYS A 5 -12.13 -4.66 -5.19
CA LYS A 5 -13.06 -3.73 -4.53
C LYS A 5 -14.47 -3.76 -5.14
N ILE A 6 -14.61 -4.23 -6.38
CA ILE A 6 -15.91 -4.47 -7.01
C ILE A 6 -16.79 -5.47 -6.21
N GLY A 7 -16.18 -6.34 -5.43
CA GLY A 7 -16.88 -7.29 -4.56
C GLY A 7 -17.12 -6.81 -3.14
N VAL A 8 -16.68 -5.59 -2.80
CA VAL A 8 -16.90 -4.99 -1.49
C VAL A 8 -18.25 -4.24 -1.53
N PRO A 9 -19.17 -4.46 -0.56
CA PRO A 9 -20.44 -3.75 -0.49
C PRO A 9 -20.24 -2.23 -0.43
N ASP A 10 -21.10 -1.48 -1.12
CA ASP A 10 -21.05 -0.01 -1.20
C ASP A 10 -21.09 0.65 0.19
N GLU A 11 -21.85 0.08 1.13
CA GLU A 11 -21.98 0.56 2.50
C GLU A 11 -20.63 0.55 3.25
N VAL A 12 -19.75 -0.39 2.90
CA VAL A 12 -18.39 -0.48 3.46
C VAL A 12 -17.43 0.37 2.65
N LEU A 13 -17.50 0.26 1.32
CA LEU A 13 -16.57 0.92 0.40
C LEU A 13 -16.66 2.46 0.48
N PHE A 14 -17.87 2.98 0.60
CA PHE A 14 -18.16 4.43 0.63
C PHE A 14 -18.57 4.94 2.01
N LYS A 15 -18.28 4.18 3.07
CA LYS A 15 -18.64 4.58 4.43
C LYS A 15 -18.02 5.92 4.81
N ASN A 16 -18.85 6.83 5.30
CA ASN A 16 -18.41 8.09 5.89
C ASN A 16 -17.95 7.85 7.34
N GLY A 17 -16.67 7.61 7.53
CA GLY A 17 -16.06 7.42 8.86
C GLY A 17 -15.21 6.13 8.95
N PRO A 18 -14.68 5.83 10.14
CA PRO A 18 -13.84 4.67 10.33
C PRO A 18 -14.63 3.37 10.18
N LEU A 19 -13.99 2.36 9.61
CA LEU A 19 -14.53 1.00 9.55
C LEU A 19 -14.39 0.35 10.94
N ASN A 20 -15.40 -0.42 11.36
CA ASN A 20 -15.29 -1.32 12.50
C ASN A 20 -14.56 -2.62 12.09
N ASP A 21 -14.28 -3.52 13.05
CA ASP A 21 -13.50 -4.72 12.80
C ASP A 21 -14.14 -5.64 11.72
N TYR A 22 -15.47 -5.81 11.78
CA TYR A 22 -16.22 -6.60 10.78
C TYR A 22 -16.16 -5.97 9.37
N GLU A 23 -16.32 -4.67 9.27
CA GLU A 23 -16.21 -3.94 8.00
C GLU A 23 -14.76 -3.98 7.46
N TRP A 24 -13.76 -3.98 8.36
CA TRP A 24 -12.37 -4.18 7.97
C TRP A 24 -12.12 -5.57 7.39
N GLU A 25 -12.71 -6.62 7.95
CA GLU A 25 -12.62 -7.97 7.37
C GLU A 25 -13.20 -8.00 5.95
N ILE A 26 -14.37 -7.37 5.75
CA ILE A 26 -14.99 -7.24 4.43
C ILE A 26 -14.07 -6.45 3.48
N MET A 27 -13.54 -5.31 3.92
CA MET A 27 -12.65 -4.51 3.10
C MET A 27 -11.39 -5.28 2.71
N ARG A 28 -10.76 -6.00 3.62
CA ARG A 28 -9.55 -6.80 3.37
C ARG A 28 -9.78 -7.92 2.35
N SER A 29 -10.99 -8.43 2.23
CA SER A 29 -11.32 -9.51 1.29
C SER A 29 -11.13 -9.10 -0.18
N HIS A 30 -11.01 -7.79 -0.49
CA HIS A 30 -10.80 -7.35 -1.88
C HIS A 30 -9.52 -7.92 -2.50
N SER A 31 -8.46 -8.18 -1.73
CA SER A 31 -7.23 -8.79 -2.25
C SER A 31 -7.47 -10.21 -2.76
N GLU A 32 -8.22 -11.02 -2.02
CA GLU A 32 -8.59 -12.38 -2.45
C GLU A 32 -9.61 -12.39 -3.59
N ILE A 33 -10.61 -11.48 -3.54
CA ILE A 33 -11.58 -11.33 -4.63
C ILE A 33 -10.85 -10.91 -5.91
N GLY A 34 -9.95 -9.95 -5.83
CA GLY A 34 -9.14 -9.48 -6.94
C GLY A 34 -8.25 -10.58 -7.52
N TYR A 35 -7.64 -11.39 -6.66
CA TYR A 35 -6.87 -12.57 -7.06
C TYR A 35 -7.71 -13.54 -7.90
N ARG A 36 -8.90 -13.90 -7.41
CA ARG A 36 -9.82 -14.81 -8.14
C ARG A 36 -10.23 -14.23 -9.49
N ILE A 37 -10.59 -12.95 -9.55
CA ILE A 37 -10.93 -12.27 -10.80
C ILE A 37 -9.73 -12.30 -11.77
N ALA A 38 -8.53 -12.05 -11.27
CA ALA A 38 -7.33 -12.05 -12.10
C ALA A 38 -7.01 -13.43 -12.67
N LEU A 39 -7.20 -14.51 -11.91
CA LEU A 39 -6.98 -15.89 -12.39
C LEU A 39 -7.89 -16.28 -13.56
N GLU A 40 -9.14 -15.78 -13.57
CA GLU A 40 -10.09 -16.04 -14.66
C GLU A 40 -9.77 -15.24 -15.94
N SER A 41 -8.87 -14.24 -15.84
CA SER A 41 -8.48 -13.39 -16.95
C SER A 41 -7.17 -13.86 -17.57
N LYS A 42 -7.17 -14.20 -18.87
CA LYS A 42 -5.94 -14.57 -19.60
C LYS A 42 -4.86 -13.46 -19.56
N VAL A 43 -5.26 -12.20 -19.41
CA VAL A 43 -4.35 -11.04 -19.38
C VAL A 43 -3.80 -10.82 -17.98
N LEU A 44 -4.60 -11.03 -16.94
CA LEU A 44 -4.26 -10.68 -15.55
C LEU A 44 -3.72 -11.86 -14.74
N ALA A 45 -3.87 -13.10 -15.20
CA ALA A 45 -3.46 -14.29 -14.46
C ALA A 45 -1.98 -14.24 -14.02
N GLY A 46 -1.10 -13.67 -14.86
CA GLY A 46 0.32 -13.52 -14.54
C GLY A 46 0.65 -12.52 -13.44
N VAL A 47 -0.32 -11.70 -13.01
CA VAL A 47 -0.16 -10.70 -11.93
C VAL A 47 -1.07 -10.97 -10.73
N ALA A 48 -1.80 -12.09 -10.75
CA ALA A 48 -2.78 -12.43 -9.71
C ALA A 48 -2.14 -12.44 -8.30
N ASP A 49 -0.98 -13.07 -8.14
CA ASP A 49 -0.26 -13.12 -6.86
C ASP A 49 0.12 -11.71 -6.35
N TYR A 50 0.40 -10.77 -7.26
CA TYR A 50 0.70 -9.39 -6.85
C TYR A 50 -0.56 -8.66 -6.36
N ILE A 51 -1.72 -8.96 -6.94
CA ILE A 51 -3.02 -8.46 -6.47
C ILE A 51 -3.34 -9.06 -5.08
N LEU A 52 -3.01 -10.32 -4.85
CA LEU A 52 -3.25 -10.98 -3.57
C LEU A 52 -2.43 -10.38 -2.44
N HIS A 53 -1.14 -10.11 -2.68
CA HIS A 53 -0.17 -9.81 -1.64
C HIS A 53 0.23 -8.33 -1.51
N HIS A 54 -0.47 -7.40 -2.19
CA HIS A 54 -0.07 -5.98 -2.17
C HIS A 54 -0.27 -5.26 -0.81
N HIS A 55 -1.01 -5.87 0.10
CA HIS A 55 -1.21 -5.38 1.47
C HIS A 55 -0.43 -6.17 2.53
N GLU A 56 0.50 -7.03 2.11
CA GLU A 56 1.42 -7.65 3.06
C GLU A 56 2.42 -6.62 3.60
N HIS A 57 2.77 -6.73 4.89
CA HIS A 57 3.69 -5.85 5.56
C HIS A 57 5.04 -6.53 5.78
N TRP A 58 6.12 -5.76 5.68
CA TRP A 58 7.48 -6.28 5.85
C TRP A 58 7.69 -7.06 7.16
N ASP A 59 7.05 -6.65 8.24
CA ASP A 59 7.12 -7.28 9.56
C ASP A 59 6.18 -8.49 9.75
N GLY A 60 5.33 -8.79 8.76
CA GLY A 60 4.37 -9.90 8.80
C GLY A 60 3.02 -9.54 9.44
N ASN A 61 2.76 -8.26 9.73
CA ASN A 61 1.46 -7.82 10.28
C ASN A 61 0.47 -7.36 9.19
N GLY A 62 0.75 -7.66 7.93
CA GLY A 62 -0.13 -7.40 6.80
C GLY A 62 -1.21 -8.45 6.60
N TYR A 63 -1.81 -8.46 5.41
CA TYR A 63 -2.84 -9.42 5.02
C TYR A 63 -2.76 -9.74 3.52
N PRO A 64 -3.34 -10.87 3.03
CA PRO A 64 -4.17 -11.84 3.75
C PRO A 64 -3.40 -12.96 4.47
N TYR A 65 -2.14 -13.26 4.08
CA TYR A 65 -1.41 -14.43 4.57
C TYR A 65 -0.32 -14.12 5.61
N GLN A 66 -0.13 -12.85 5.97
CA GLN A 66 0.89 -12.40 6.93
C GLN A 66 2.31 -12.83 6.53
N LEU A 67 2.59 -12.77 5.22
CA LEU A 67 3.92 -13.00 4.69
C LEU A 67 4.90 -11.98 5.28
N LYS A 68 6.15 -12.41 5.49
CA LYS A 68 7.17 -11.59 6.13
C LYS A 68 8.44 -11.46 5.30
N GLY A 69 9.01 -10.28 5.28
CA GLY A 69 10.31 -10.03 4.70
C GLY A 69 10.36 -10.39 3.21
N HIS A 70 11.28 -11.28 2.85
CA HIS A 70 11.50 -11.70 1.46
C HIS A 70 10.49 -12.71 0.92
N ASP A 71 9.62 -13.28 1.77
CA ASP A 71 8.52 -14.13 1.32
C ASP A 71 7.45 -13.31 0.57
N ILE A 72 7.40 -11.98 0.82
CA ILE A 72 6.55 -11.07 0.05
C ILE A 72 7.19 -10.84 -1.32
N PRO A 73 6.46 -11.02 -2.45
CA PRO A 73 6.98 -10.75 -3.78
C PRO A 73 7.55 -9.33 -3.90
N LEU A 74 8.69 -9.18 -4.59
CA LEU A 74 9.36 -7.87 -4.72
C LEU A 74 8.43 -6.78 -5.26
N VAL A 75 7.61 -7.13 -6.25
CA VAL A 75 6.62 -6.20 -6.85
C VAL A 75 5.65 -5.68 -5.78
N CYS A 76 5.17 -6.54 -4.88
CA CYS A 76 4.26 -6.13 -3.80
C CYS A 76 4.94 -5.20 -2.80
N ARG A 77 6.22 -5.47 -2.45
CA ARG A 77 7.01 -4.60 -1.56
C ARG A 77 7.25 -3.21 -2.15
N ILE A 78 7.41 -3.11 -3.47
CA ILE A 78 7.55 -1.83 -4.19
C ILE A 78 6.20 -1.14 -4.27
N LEU A 79 5.16 -1.87 -4.69
CA LEU A 79 3.80 -1.34 -4.89
C LEU A 79 3.25 -0.75 -3.60
N SER A 80 3.43 -1.41 -2.46
CA SER A 80 2.95 -0.93 -1.16
C SER A 80 3.51 0.46 -0.78
N ILE A 81 4.77 0.74 -1.12
CA ILE A 81 5.40 2.05 -0.86
C ILE A 81 4.81 3.11 -1.79
N ILE A 82 4.69 2.79 -3.09
CA ILE A 82 4.17 3.72 -4.10
C ILE A 82 2.71 4.05 -3.80
N ASP A 83 1.88 3.04 -3.52
CA ASP A 83 0.46 3.22 -3.21
C ASP A 83 0.27 4.04 -1.92
N ALA A 84 1.05 3.77 -0.87
CA ALA A 84 1.02 4.54 0.36
C ALA A 84 1.41 6.01 0.11
N TYR A 85 2.46 6.26 -0.68
CA TYR A 85 2.89 7.61 -1.02
C TYR A 85 1.82 8.36 -1.84
N ASP A 86 1.31 7.73 -2.90
CA ASP A 86 0.25 8.29 -3.74
C ASP A 86 -1.01 8.61 -2.92
N ALA A 87 -1.40 7.69 -2.04
CA ALA A 87 -2.52 7.90 -1.14
C ALA A 87 -2.33 9.08 -0.18
N MET A 88 -1.09 9.37 0.21
CA MET A 88 -0.77 10.48 1.11
C MET A 88 -0.76 11.84 0.42
N ILE A 89 -0.23 11.94 -0.80
CA ILE A 89 -0.08 13.20 -1.53
C ILE A 89 -1.32 13.62 -2.33
N ASN A 90 -2.35 12.77 -2.39
CA ASN A 90 -3.61 13.09 -3.05
C ASN A 90 -4.73 13.36 -2.05
N ASN A 91 -5.65 14.30 -2.40
CA ASN A 91 -6.84 14.55 -1.61
C ASN A 91 -7.75 13.32 -1.59
N ARG A 92 -8.25 12.99 -0.42
CA ARG A 92 -9.31 11.97 -0.24
C ARG A 92 -10.53 12.62 0.40
N PRO A 93 -11.75 12.06 0.26
CA PRO A 93 -12.98 12.67 0.77
C PRO A 93 -12.89 13.09 2.25
N TYR A 94 -12.02 12.43 3.03
CA TYR A 94 -11.92 12.64 4.48
C TYR A 94 -10.56 13.18 4.94
N ARG A 95 -9.63 13.47 3.98
CA ARG A 95 -8.30 13.93 4.33
C ARG A 95 -7.69 14.78 3.20
N SER A 96 -7.20 15.96 3.56
CA SER A 96 -6.38 16.77 2.67
C SER A 96 -5.06 16.05 2.35
N ALA A 97 -4.50 16.33 1.16
CA ALA A 97 -3.20 15.85 0.77
C ALA A 97 -2.12 16.34 1.74
N LEU A 98 -1.18 15.46 2.05
CA LEU A 98 0.06 15.83 2.74
C LEU A 98 1.04 16.45 1.74
N SER A 99 1.95 17.27 2.23
CA SER A 99 3.13 17.65 1.46
C SER A 99 4.04 16.43 1.23
N SER A 100 4.84 16.45 0.16
CA SER A 100 5.82 15.39 -0.11
C SER A 100 6.74 15.11 1.09
N THR A 101 7.16 16.15 1.81
CA THR A 101 8.02 16.01 3.00
C THR A 101 7.30 15.29 4.15
N GLU A 102 6.03 15.59 4.38
CA GLU A 102 5.21 14.89 5.38
C GLU A 102 4.98 13.45 5.01
N ALA A 103 4.63 13.17 3.74
CA ALA A 103 4.44 11.81 3.23
C ALA A 103 5.73 10.97 3.36
N ILE A 104 6.90 11.54 3.08
CA ILE A 104 8.19 10.88 3.27
C ILE A 104 8.44 10.57 4.74
N ARG A 105 8.10 11.47 5.65
CA ARG A 105 8.23 11.21 7.09
C ARG A 105 7.37 10.01 7.52
N GLU A 106 6.16 9.89 7.02
CA GLU A 106 5.31 8.73 7.29
C GLU A 106 5.90 7.42 6.73
N LEU A 107 6.49 7.44 5.52
CA LEU A 107 7.18 6.28 4.98
C LEU A 107 8.38 5.86 5.86
N LEU A 108 9.13 6.83 6.39
CA LEU A 108 10.24 6.57 7.30
C LEU A 108 9.78 6.03 8.66
N ASN A 109 8.65 6.51 9.19
CA ASN A 109 8.05 6.00 10.42
C ASN A 109 7.63 4.52 10.30
N ASP A 110 7.21 4.09 9.12
CA ASP A 110 6.79 2.71 8.83
C ASP A 110 7.92 1.84 8.23
N ARG A 111 9.13 2.40 8.10
CA ARG A 111 10.35 1.70 7.63
C ARG A 111 10.73 0.56 8.56
N GLY A 112 10.83 -0.64 8.02
CA GLY A 112 11.11 -1.87 8.79
C GLY A 112 9.86 -2.48 9.45
N ARG A 113 8.73 -1.81 9.40
CA ARG A 113 7.42 -2.30 9.84
C ARG A 113 6.58 -2.69 8.61
N LYS A 114 5.91 -1.74 8.00
CA LYS A 114 5.13 -1.98 6.78
C LYS A 114 6.03 -2.15 5.57
N PHE A 115 7.09 -1.36 5.47
CA PHE A 115 7.92 -1.25 4.28
C PHE A 115 9.33 -1.79 4.48
N GLN A 116 9.87 -2.42 3.42
CA GLN A 116 11.25 -2.86 3.41
C GLN A 116 12.21 -1.65 3.47
N PRO A 117 13.16 -1.60 4.45
CA PRO A 117 14.01 -0.43 4.65
C PRO A 117 14.72 0.06 3.39
N ILE A 118 15.42 -0.82 2.70
CA ILE A 118 16.21 -0.47 1.53
C ILE A 118 15.35 0.07 0.37
N LEU A 119 14.10 -0.38 0.23
CA LEU A 119 13.19 0.09 -0.82
C LEU A 119 12.65 1.48 -0.48
N VAL A 120 12.38 1.77 0.79
CA VAL A 120 12.02 3.13 1.24
C VAL A 120 13.17 4.09 0.94
N ASP A 121 14.40 3.73 1.32
CA ASP A 121 15.57 4.58 1.09
C ASP A 121 15.76 4.88 -0.40
N LYS A 122 15.65 3.85 -1.27
CA LYS A 122 15.74 4.03 -2.72
C LYS A 122 14.60 4.87 -3.31
N PHE A 123 13.38 4.70 -2.81
CA PHE A 123 12.23 5.48 -3.26
C PHE A 123 12.39 6.96 -2.91
N ILE A 124 12.88 7.26 -1.71
CA ILE A 124 13.15 8.63 -1.27
C ILE A 124 14.24 9.27 -2.15
N MET A 125 15.35 8.55 -2.42
CA MET A 125 16.38 9.04 -3.34
C MET A 125 15.82 9.32 -4.74
N TYR A 126 14.91 8.49 -5.23
CA TYR A 126 14.24 8.72 -6.51
C TYR A 126 13.41 10.01 -6.50
N LEU A 127 12.67 10.29 -5.41
CA LEU A 127 11.89 11.52 -5.27
C LEU A 127 12.78 12.76 -5.20
N GLU A 128 13.91 12.69 -4.49
CA GLU A 128 14.90 13.79 -4.45
C GLU A 128 15.42 14.12 -5.86
N LEU A 129 15.80 13.10 -6.62
CA LEU A 129 16.38 13.24 -7.95
C LEU A 129 15.38 13.72 -9.02
N THR A 130 14.10 13.31 -8.91
CA THR A 130 13.11 13.52 -9.97
C THR A 130 12.14 14.65 -9.68
N GLN A 131 11.87 14.94 -8.43
CA GLN A 131 10.86 15.91 -8.00
C GLN A 131 11.47 17.10 -7.24
N GLY A 132 12.79 17.13 -7.03
CA GLY A 132 13.49 18.19 -6.30
C GLY A 132 13.05 18.31 -4.84
N VAL A 133 12.59 17.20 -4.23
CA VAL A 133 12.19 17.19 -2.81
C VAL A 133 13.45 17.25 -1.97
N GLU A 134 13.68 18.37 -1.30
CA GLU A 134 14.82 18.51 -0.36
C GLU A 134 14.47 17.87 0.99
N ILE A 135 15.22 16.85 1.38
CA ILE A 135 15.06 16.17 2.66
C ILE A 135 16.20 16.57 3.59
N ASN A 136 15.85 17.21 4.68
CA ASN A 136 16.80 17.49 5.74
C ASN A 136 16.98 16.25 6.64
N TRP A 137 17.87 15.35 6.21
CA TRP A 137 18.18 14.10 6.92
C TRP A 137 18.60 14.30 8.38
N GLY A 138 19.20 15.46 8.71
CA GLY A 138 19.62 15.81 10.08
C GLY A 138 18.47 16.07 11.06
N LYS A 139 17.22 16.24 10.57
CA LYS A 139 16.02 16.43 11.41
C LYS A 139 15.15 15.16 11.49
N ILE A 140 15.48 14.13 10.73
CA ILE A 140 14.65 12.91 10.58
C ILE A 140 15.33 11.70 11.26
N MET A 141 16.64 11.76 11.43
CA MET A 141 17.41 10.84 12.29
C MET A 141 17.47 11.39 13.71
#